data_cadd645dc6cf9d1d9fce8abe0d4f6e74
#
_entry.id   cadd645dc6cf9d1d9fce8abe0d4f6e74
#
_cell.length_a   1.000
_cell.length_b   1.000
_cell.length_c   1.000
_cell.angle_alpha   90.00
_cell.angle_beta   90.00
_cell.angle_gamma   90.00
#
_symmetry.space_group_name_H-M   'P 1'
#
loop_
_entity.id
_entity.type
_entity.pdbx_description
1 polymer ?
#
loop_
_entity_poly.entity_id
_entity_poly.type
_entity_poly.pdbx_seq_one_letter_code
_entity_poly.pdbx_strand_id
1 'polypeptide(L)'
;MITLYVDGDAFPNLLKPILLRSIERLKIKTYVIANKKINIGESCHVEYIIVDTLADEADNNIVEMLEEGDLVITADIPLADRVIEKNAHAIDHRGELYSVDNIKQYLAMRNLMESIRES
;
A
#
# COMPACT_ATOMS: atom_id res chain seq x y z
N MET A 1 -8.57 -15.57 6.13
CA MET A 1 -8.76 -14.88 4.84
C MET A 1 -7.84 -13.66 4.77
N ILE A 2 -7.26 -13.46 3.60
CA ILE A 2 -6.36 -12.32 3.38
C ILE A 2 -7.19 -11.08 3.03
N THR A 3 -6.88 -9.96 3.65
CA THR A 3 -7.43 -8.67 3.30
C THR A 3 -6.37 -7.86 2.55
N LEU A 4 -6.77 -7.19 1.50
CA LEU A 4 -5.88 -6.35 0.69
C LEU A 4 -6.08 -4.87 1.07
N TYR A 5 -4.98 -4.18 1.30
CA TYR A 5 -4.98 -2.74 1.55
C TYR A 5 -4.20 -2.06 0.43
N VAL A 6 -4.79 -1.04 -0.18
CA VAL A 6 -4.16 -0.31 -1.27
C VAL A 6 -3.90 1.12 -0.82
N ASP A 7 -2.65 1.54 -0.89
CA ASP A 7 -2.25 2.93 -0.68
C ASP A 7 -2.63 3.70 -1.96
N GLY A 8 -3.80 4.31 -1.92
CA GLY A 8 -4.45 4.85 -3.11
C GLY A 8 -3.83 6.14 -3.64
N ASP A 9 -3.13 6.90 -2.80
CA ASP A 9 -2.60 8.21 -3.21
C ASP A 9 -1.50 8.11 -4.26
N ALA A 10 -0.74 7.03 -4.23
CA ALA A 10 0.37 6.82 -5.17
C ALA A 10 0.09 5.73 -6.21
N PHE A 11 -1.11 5.17 -6.24
CA PHE A 11 -1.41 4.05 -7.14
C PHE A 11 -1.63 4.57 -8.59
N PRO A 12 -0.91 4.00 -9.58
CA PRO A 12 -1.02 4.47 -10.97
C PRO A 12 -2.39 4.25 -11.58
N ASN A 13 -2.90 5.26 -12.27
CA ASN A 13 -4.22 5.20 -12.91
C ASN A 13 -4.34 4.06 -13.93
N LEU A 14 -3.27 3.80 -14.68
CA LEU A 14 -3.27 2.75 -15.70
C LEU A 14 -3.45 1.35 -15.13
N LEU A 15 -3.10 1.16 -13.85
CA LEU A 15 -3.18 -0.15 -13.20
C LEU A 15 -4.51 -0.36 -12.47
N LYS A 16 -5.33 0.67 -12.32
CA LYS A 16 -6.60 0.56 -11.61
C LYS A 16 -7.53 -0.50 -12.19
N PRO A 17 -7.76 -0.56 -13.52
CA PRO A 17 -8.62 -1.60 -14.08
C PRO A 17 -8.06 -3.01 -13.87
N ILE A 18 -6.74 -3.17 -13.92
CA ILE A 18 -6.10 -4.46 -13.70
C ILE A 18 -6.28 -4.91 -12.25
N LEU A 19 -6.08 -3.99 -11.32
CA LEU A 19 -6.30 -4.26 -9.90
C LEU A 19 -7.74 -4.69 -9.64
N LEU A 20 -8.70 -3.94 -10.18
CA LEU A 20 -10.12 -4.25 -9.98
C LEU A 20 -10.46 -5.64 -10.51
N ARG A 21 -9.97 -6.00 -11.70
CA ARG A 21 -10.21 -7.35 -12.27
C ARG A 21 -9.63 -8.44 -11.38
N SER A 22 -8.45 -8.21 -10.82
CA SER A 22 -7.82 -9.18 -9.91
C SER A 22 -8.63 -9.36 -8.64
N ILE A 23 -9.10 -8.26 -8.06
CA ILE A 23 -9.95 -8.28 -6.87
C ILE A 23 -11.22 -9.08 -7.12
N GLU A 24 -11.89 -8.81 -8.25
CA GLU A 24 -13.13 -9.50 -8.62
C GLU A 24 -12.89 -10.99 -8.85
N ARG A 25 -11.82 -11.33 -9.55
CA ARG A 25 -11.48 -12.72 -9.85
C ARG A 25 -11.17 -13.52 -8.60
N LEU A 26 -10.41 -12.92 -7.69
CA LEU A 26 -9.96 -13.58 -6.47
C LEU A 26 -10.93 -13.42 -5.30
N LYS A 27 -11.93 -12.53 -5.44
CA LYS A 27 -12.93 -12.22 -4.41
C LYS A 27 -12.27 -11.80 -3.09
N ILE A 28 -11.25 -10.97 -3.19
CA ILE A 28 -10.49 -10.50 -2.03
C ILE A 28 -11.13 -9.22 -1.48
N LYS A 29 -11.41 -9.22 -0.18
CA LYS A 29 -11.85 -7.99 0.49
C LYS A 29 -10.73 -6.96 0.42
N THR A 30 -11.04 -5.76 -0.05
CA THR A 30 -10.06 -4.73 -0.35
C THR A 30 -10.48 -3.39 0.24
N TYR A 31 -9.53 -2.71 0.87
CA TYR A 31 -9.68 -1.33 1.31
C TYR A 31 -8.74 -0.45 0.50
N VAL A 32 -9.30 0.57 -0.16
CA VAL A 32 -8.50 1.60 -0.83
C VAL A 32 -8.47 2.80 0.09
N ILE A 33 -7.30 3.13 0.60
CA ILE A 33 -7.12 4.18 1.60
C ILE A 33 -6.31 5.33 0.99
N ALA A 34 -6.86 6.54 1.06
CA ALA A 34 -6.26 7.70 0.43
C ALA A 34 -6.67 8.96 1.16
N ASN A 35 -5.91 10.05 0.96
CA ASN A 35 -6.25 11.34 1.52
C ASN A 35 -7.12 12.19 0.59
N LYS A 36 -7.51 11.63 -0.56
CA LYS A 36 -8.42 12.23 -1.52
C LYS A 36 -9.31 11.15 -2.11
N LYS A 37 -10.37 11.56 -2.78
CA LYS A 37 -11.29 10.61 -3.41
C LYS A 37 -10.59 9.90 -4.58
N ILE A 38 -10.41 8.60 -4.45
CA ILE A 38 -9.84 7.71 -5.46
C ILE A 38 -10.90 6.68 -5.82
N ASN A 39 -11.03 6.39 -7.11
CA ASN A 39 -11.98 5.38 -7.58
C ASN A 39 -11.27 4.41 -8.52
N ILE A 40 -11.23 3.13 -8.16
CA ILE A 40 -10.68 2.07 -9.02
C ILE A 40 -11.78 1.33 -9.78
N GLY A 41 -13.04 1.67 -9.52
CA GLY A 41 -14.21 1.04 -10.10
C GLY A 41 -15.15 0.55 -9.02
N GLU A 42 -16.32 0.04 -9.45
CA GLU A 42 -17.32 -0.46 -8.52
C GLU A 42 -17.15 -1.97 -8.29
N SER A 43 -17.15 -2.37 -7.03
CA SER A 43 -17.09 -3.77 -6.66
C SER A 43 -17.63 -3.93 -5.24
N CYS A 44 -18.35 -5.03 -4.99
CA CYS A 44 -18.80 -5.35 -3.64
C CYS A 44 -17.65 -5.76 -2.73
N HIS A 45 -16.47 -6.00 -3.28
CA HIS A 45 -15.28 -6.39 -2.50
C HIS A 45 -14.43 -5.20 -2.08
N VAL A 46 -14.71 -4.01 -2.61
CA VAL A 46 -13.88 -2.82 -2.39
C VAL A 46 -14.59 -1.81 -1.52
N GLU A 47 -13.92 -1.39 -0.46
CA GLU A 47 -14.35 -0.25 0.37
C GLU A 47 -13.32 0.86 0.25
N TYR A 48 -13.79 2.09 0.20
CA TYR A 48 -12.93 3.28 0.12
C TYR A 48 -12.91 3.98 1.48
N ILE A 49 -11.72 4.27 1.97
CA ILE A 49 -11.53 5.01 3.20
C ILE A 49 -10.77 6.29 2.87
N ILE A 50 -11.43 7.44 3.09
CA ILE A 50 -10.78 8.74 2.89
C ILE A 50 -10.30 9.21 4.25
N VAL A 51 -9.02 9.49 4.38
CA VAL A 51 -8.39 9.94 5.61
C VAL A 51 -7.98 11.41 5.46
N ASP A 52 -7.62 12.03 6.58
CA ASP A 52 -7.17 13.42 6.59
C ASP A 52 -5.90 13.59 5.74
N THR A 53 -5.71 14.81 5.22
CA THR A 53 -4.53 15.16 4.43
C THR A 53 -3.26 15.34 5.26
N LEU A 54 -3.33 15.17 6.56
CA LEU A 54 -2.15 15.20 7.42
C LEU A 54 -1.17 14.09 7.03
N ALA A 55 0.11 14.39 7.16
CA ALA A 55 1.16 13.44 6.83
C ALA A 55 0.97 12.12 7.59
N ASP A 56 1.14 11.01 6.89
CA ASP A 56 1.13 9.65 7.43
C ASP A 56 -0.24 9.15 7.93
N GLU A 57 -1.34 9.89 7.75
CA GLU A 57 -2.65 9.41 8.20
C GLU A 57 -3.11 8.15 7.48
N ALA A 58 -2.91 8.08 6.16
CA ALA A 58 -3.24 6.88 5.39
C ALA A 58 -2.39 5.69 5.86
N ASP A 59 -1.10 5.91 6.05
CA ASP A 59 -0.17 4.88 6.51
C ASP A 59 -0.55 4.38 7.90
N ASN A 60 -0.84 5.28 8.82
CA ASN A 60 -1.23 4.92 10.17
C ASN A 60 -2.53 4.12 10.19
N ASN A 61 -3.49 4.52 9.35
CA ASN A 61 -4.77 3.82 9.25
C ASN A 61 -4.58 2.39 8.74
N ILE A 62 -3.75 2.21 7.70
CA ILE A 62 -3.43 0.88 7.18
C ILE A 62 -2.81 0.01 8.26
N VAL A 63 -1.78 0.52 8.95
CA VAL A 63 -1.06 -0.25 9.97
C VAL A 63 -1.97 -0.63 11.13
N GLU A 64 -2.87 0.27 11.53
CA GLU A 64 -3.84 -0.02 12.60
C GLU A 64 -4.79 -1.16 12.26
N MET A 65 -5.27 -1.19 11.02
CA MET A 65 -6.23 -2.20 10.57
C MET A 65 -5.58 -3.54 10.23
N LEU A 66 -4.28 -3.53 9.96
CA LEU A 66 -3.55 -4.65 9.40
C LEU A 66 -3.44 -5.81 10.38
N GLU A 67 -3.68 -7.03 9.86
CA GLU A 67 -3.51 -8.27 10.60
C GLU A 67 -2.41 -9.12 9.96
N GLU A 68 -1.87 -10.05 10.73
CA GLU A 68 -0.85 -10.98 10.24
C GLU A 68 -1.35 -11.70 8.99
N GLY A 69 -0.51 -11.74 7.96
CA GLY A 69 -0.82 -12.43 6.71
C GLY A 69 -1.57 -11.57 5.68
N ASP A 70 -2.00 -10.37 6.05
CA ASP A 70 -2.65 -9.45 5.11
C ASP A 70 -1.66 -8.93 4.07
N LEU A 71 -2.18 -8.34 3.01
CA LEU A 71 -1.39 -7.84 1.88
C LEU A 71 -1.60 -6.33 1.70
N VAL A 72 -0.51 -5.61 1.53
CA VAL A 72 -0.55 -4.15 1.29
C VAL A 72 0.16 -3.83 -0.02
N ILE A 73 -0.49 -3.04 -0.87
CA ILE A 73 0.13 -2.51 -2.10
C ILE A 73 0.51 -1.06 -1.83
N THR A 74 1.80 -0.77 -1.86
CA THR A 74 2.30 0.58 -1.63
C THR A 74 3.65 0.78 -2.31
N ALA A 75 3.94 2.03 -2.71
CA ALA A 75 5.27 2.44 -3.15
C ALA A 75 6.03 3.14 -2.02
N ASP A 76 5.41 3.32 -0.86
CA ASP A 76 6.01 3.98 0.29
C ASP A 76 6.84 2.96 1.08
N ILE A 77 8.17 3.12 1.01
CA ILE A 77 9.08 2.16 1.63
C ILE A 77 8.98 2.15 3.16
N PRO A 78 8.88 3.29 3.87
CA PRO A 78 8.64 3.25 5.30
C PRO A 78 7.36 2.52 5.70
N LEU A 79 6.28 2.66 4.94
CA LEU A 79 5.06 1.91 5.18
C LEU A 79 5.29 0.42 4.97
N ALA A 80 5.97 0.03 3.89
CA ALA A 80 6.29 -1.37 3.62
C ALA A 80 7.06 -2.01 4.77
N ASP A 81 8.01 -1.28 5.33
CA ASP A 81 8.78 -1.74 6.49
C ASP A 81 7.86 -2.02 7.70
N ARG A 82 6.95 -1.10 7.99
CA ARG A 82 5.97 -1.27 9.08
C ARG A 82 5.05 -2.46 8.86
N VAL A 83 4.66 -2.71 7.61
CA VAL A 83 3.83 -3.85 7.22
C VAL A 83 4.57 -5.16 7.50
N ILE A 84 5.83 -5.23 7.09
CA ILE A 84 6.66 -6.42 7.31
C ILE A 84 6.84 -6.69 8.81
N GLU A 85 7.02 -5.65 9.60
CA GLU A 85 7.16 -5.79 11.06
C GLU A 85 5.91 -6.40 11.71
N LYS A 86 4.75 -6.23 11.10
CA LYS A 86 3.50 -6.84 11.59
C LYS A 86 3.26 -8.24 11.03
N ASN A 87 4.24 -8.82 10.35
CA ASN A 87 4.13 -10.14 9.70
C ASN A 87 3.08 -10.19 8.60
N ALA A 88 2.80 -9.06 7.98
CA ALA A 88 2.00 -8.98 6.78
C ALA A 88 2.93 -8.83 5.56
N HIS A 89 2.35 -8.82 4.38
CA HIS A 89 3.09 -8.77 3.12
C HIS A 89 2.90 -7.42 2.45
N ALA A 90 3.99 -6.85 1.93
CA ALA A 90 3.95 -5.61 1.17
C ALA A 90 4.48 -5.87 -0.24
N ILE A 91 3.77 -5.34 -1.23
CA ILE A 91 4.22 -5.37 -2.63
C ILE A 91 4.11 -3.96 -3.21
N ASP A 92 4.94 -3.66 -4.20
CA ASP A 92 4.79 -2.41 -4.92
C ASP A 92 3.76 -2.56 -6.04
N HIS A 93 3.42 -1.46 -6.71
CA HIS A 93 2.41 -1.47 -7.75
C HIS A 93 2.85 -2.25 -9.01
N ARG A 94 4.12 -2.63 -9.12
CA ARG A 94 4.64 -3.46 -10.21
C ARG A 94 4.62 -4.94 -9.84
N GLY A 95 4.24 -5.26 -8.60
CA GLY A 95 4.16 -6.63 -8.12
C GLY A 95 5.42 -7.15 -7.45
N GLU A 96 6.42 -6.31 -7.22
CA GLU A 96 7.62 -6.72 -6.50
C GLU A 96 7.36 -6.81 -5.01
N LEU A 97 7.75 -7.94 -4.42
CA LEU A 97 7.56 -8.20 -3.00
C LEU A 97 8.67 -7.54 -2.18
N TYR A 98 8.28 -6.76 -1.18
CA TYR A 98 9.24 -6.29 -0.18
C TYR A 98 9.47 -7.40 0.86
N SER A 99 10.71 -7.64 1.19
CA SER A 99 11.10 -8.67 2.17
C SER A 99 11.93 -8.06 3.28
N VAL A 100 12.09 -8.82 4.36
CA VAL A 100 12.98 -8.42 5.45
C VAL A 100 14.40 -8.14 4.91
N ASP A 101 14.83 -8.92 3.93
CA ASP A 101 16.19 -8.81 3.39
C ASP A 101 16.35 -7.57 2.50
N ASN A 102 15.36 -7.25 1.65
CA ASN A 102 15.53 -6.14 0.70
C ASN A 102 15.05 -4.79 1.24
N ILE A 103 14.15 -4.77 2.23
CA ILE A 103 13.55 -3.53 2.71
C ILE A 103 14.60 -2.58 3.30
N LYS A 104 15.61 -3.10 3.96
CA LYS A 104 16.67 -2.30 4.55
C LYS A 104 17.50 -1.59 3.48
N GLN A 105 17.74 -2.28 2.35
CA GLN A 105 18.44 -1.67 1.21
C GLN A 105 17.62 -0.54 0.59
N TYR A 106 16.32 -0.74 0.45
CA TYR A 106 15.42 0.30 -0.06
C TYR A 106 15.39 1.51 0.87
N LEU A 107 15.33 1.28 2.18
CA LEU A 107 15.34 2.37 3.17
C LEU A 107 16.66 3.14 3.13
N ALA A 108 17.79 2.44 3.05
CA ALA A 108 19.10 3.07 2.97
C ALA A 108 19.22 3.91 1.71
N MET A 109 18.77 3.39 0.57
CA MET A 109 18.80 4.13 -0.69
C MET A 109 17.91 5.36 -0.63
N ARG A 110 16.71 5.23 -0.08
CA ARG A 110 15.79 6.35 0.09
C ARG A 110 16.41 7.46 0.95
N ASN A 111 17.02 7.08 2.06
CA ASN A 111 17.68 8.03 2.97
C ASN A 111 18.86 8.72 2.30
N LEU A 112 19.65 7.98 1.52
CA LEU A 112 20.75 8.55 0.76
C LEU A 112 20.25 9.56 -0.26
N MET A 113 19.20 9.23 -1.00
CA MET A 113 18.64 10.12 -2.02
C MET A 113 18.06 11.39 -1.41
N GLU A 114 17.42 11.29 -0.26
CA GLU A 114 16.93 12.45 0.47
C GLU A 114 18.07 13.35 0.92
N SER A 115 19.14 12.78 1.45
CA SER A 115 20.34 13.51 1.88
C SER A 115 20.95 14.27 0.71
N ILE A 116 21.04 13.64 -0.46
CA ILE A 116 21.57 14.28 -1.67
C ILE A 116 20.69 15.46 -2.09
N ARG A 117 19.37 15.32 -2.01
CA ARG A 117 18.44 16.39 -2.38
C ARG A 117 18.49 17.60 -1.45
N GLU A 118 18.84 17.39 -0.19
CA GLU A 118 18.93 18.44 0.82
C GLU A 118 20.26 19.20 0.82
N SER A 119 21.27 18.68 0.17
CA SER A 119 22.62 19.29 0.16
C SER A 119 22.86 20.27 -0.99
#